data_f13b2d4986e5b0c6d222852ca9009c2b
#
_entry.id   f13b2d4986e5b0c6d222852ca9009c2b
#
_cell.length_a   1.000
_cell.length_b   1.000
_cell.length_c   1.000
_cell.angle_alpha   90.00
_cell.angle_beta   90.00
_cell.angle_gamma   90.00
#
_symmetry.space_group_name_H-M   'P 1'
#
loop_
_entity.id
_entity.type
_entity.pdbx_description
1 polymer ?
#
loop_
_entity_poly.entity_id
_entity_poly.type
_entity_poly.pdbx_seq_one_letter_code
_entity_poly.pdbx_strand_id
1 'polypeptide(L)'
;KLTWLGDRFRMLNADVLAVQEVWDDAALKGALGRSGLRYDFVAVPGAENDATHGGAQGTPQVGIATRLKVEAMQSFAEFPPGFQVDVPGLGLHTRFERPPLVATLRMKHGQSLTVLTAHLKSKRPKFLQDAQGNPTEDRDDRKVMALASLRSLIMRGAAAMPLRCL
;
A
#
# COMPACT_ATOMS: atom_id res chain seq x y z
N LYS A 1 -17.88 -7.94 -9.37
CA LYS A 1 -16.92 -7.61 -8.27
C LYS A 1 -17.28 -6.29 -7.60
N LEU A 2 -17.42 -5.17 -8.34
CA LEU A 2 -17.71 -3.84 -7.75
C LEU A 2 -19.04 -3.80 -6.99
N THR A 3 -20.09 -4.48 -7.47
CA THR A 3 -21.38 -4.58 -6.78
C THR A 3 -21.23 -5.25 -5.42
N TRP A 4 -20.51 -6.37 -5.36
CA TRP A 4 -20.25 -7.08 -4.11
C TRP A 4 -19.47 -6.21 -3.11
N LEU A 5 -18.45 -5.47 -3.60
CA LEU A 5 -17.71 -4.50 -2.75
C LEU A 5 -18.64 -3.39 -2.24
N GLY A 6 -19.49 -2.84 -3.11
CA GLY A 6 -20.48 -1.83 -2.73
C GLY A 6 -21.42 -2.32 -1.62
N ASP A 7 -21.89 -3.56 -1.72
CA ASP A 7 -22.73 -4.17 -0.67
C ASP A 7 -21.98 -4.32 0.65
N ARG A 8 -20.68 -4.70 0.61
CA ARG A 8 -19.85 -4.78 1.81
C ARG A 8 -19.62 -3.40 2.44
N PHE A 9 -19.32 -2.38 1.64
CA PHE A 9 -19.19 -1.01 2.14
C PHE A 9 -20.50 -0.51 2.76
N ARG A 10 -21.64 -0.80 2.14
CA ARG A 10 -22.97 -0.48 2.69
C ARG A 10 -23.19 -1.15 4.05
N MET A 11 -22.85 -2.42 4.20
CA MET A 11 -22.98 -3.16 5.46
C MET A 11 -22.07 -2.59 6.56
N LEU A 12 -20.84 -2.22 6.22
CA LEU A 12 -19.90 -1.61 7.16
C LEU A 12 -20.37 -0.23 7.62
N ASN A 13 -20.93 0.55 6.71
CA ASN A 13 -21.41 1.92 6.94
C ASN A 13 -20.46 2.77 7.82
N ALA A 14 -19.16 2.59 7.64
CA ALA A 14 -18.13 3.23 8.45
C ALA A 14 -17.91 4.69 8.03
N ASP A 15 -17.57 5.56 8.97
CA ASP A 15 -17.21 6.95 8.68
C ASP A 15 -15.85 7.08 8.02
N VAL A 16 -14.97 6.09 8.23
CA VAL A 16 -13.64 6.00 7.62
C VAL A 16 -13.43 4.59 7.09
N LEU A 17 -13.06 4.47 5.83
CA LEU A 17 -12.63 3.23 5.17
C LEU A 17 -11.18 3.37 4.76
N ALA A 18 -10.30 2.56 5.34
CA ALA A 18 -8.94 2.37 4.91
C ALA A 18 -8.88 1.09 4.06
N VAL A 19 -8.41 1.20 2.82
CA VAL A 19 -8.44 0.11 1.85
C VAL A 19 -7.06 -0.20 1.31
N GLN A 20 -6.86 -1.44 0.88
CA GLN A 20 -5.62 -1.92 0.28
C GLN A 20 -5.92 -2.55 -1.09
N GLU A 21 -4.87 -2.77 -1.86
CA GLU A 21 -4.95 -3.38 -3.20
C GLU A 21 -5.88 -2.62 -4.17
N VAL A 22 -5.84 -1.29 -4.08
CA VAL A 22 -6.55 -0.41 -5.00
C VAL A 22 -5.65 -0.11 -6.19
N TRP A 23 -6.10 -0.47 -7.40
CA TRP A 23 -5.33 -0.29 -8.63
C TRP A 23 -5.49 1.11 -9.22
N ASP A 24 -6.68 1.69 -9.04
CA ASP A 24 -6.99 3.03 -9.49
C ASP A 24 -8.09 3.68 -8.64
N ASP A 25 -8.13 4.99 -8.65
CA ASP A 25 -9.09 5.81 -7.93
C ASP A 25 -10.53 5.59 -8.43
N ALA A 26 -10.69 5.38 -9.74
CA ALA A 26 -12.00 5.15 -10.35
C ALA A 26 -12.64 3.83 -9.88
N ALA A 27 -11.83 2.78 -9.67
CA ALA A 27 -12.31 1.51 -9.13
C ALA A 27 -12.85 1.66 -7.70
N LEU A 28 -12.13 2.39 -6.85
CA LEU A 28 -12.60 2.68 -5.48
C LEU A 28 -13.88 3.52 -5.50
N LYS A 29 -13.89 4.63 -6.24
CA LYS A 29 -15.07 5.50 -6.40
C LYS A 29 -16.27 4.74 -6.98
N GLY A 30 -16.03 3.86 -7.96
CA GLY A 30 -17.06 3.02 -8.54
C GLY A 30 -17.67 2.01 -7.55
N ALA A 31 -16.88 1.42 -6.66
CA ALA A 31 -17.37 0.55 -5.59
C ALA A 31 -18.15 1.34 -4.53
N LEU A 32 -17.65 2.51 -4.13
CA LEU A 32 -18.33 3.40 -3.20
C LEU A 32 -19.66 3.90 -3.76
N GLY A 33 -19.73 4.29 -5.04
CA GLY A 33 -20.97 4.70 -5.70
C GLY A 33 -22.04 3.60 -5.67
N ARG A 34 -21.65 2.33 -5.82
CA ARG A 34 -22.58 1.18 -5.72
C ARG A 34 -23.05 0.90 -4.29
N SER A 35 -22.32 1.36 -3.28
CA SER A 35 -22.78 1.23 -1.89
C SER A 35 -23.98 2.11 -1.57
N GLY A 36 -24.20 3.18 -2.32
CA GLY A 36 -25.17 4.24 -2.02
C GLY A 36 -24.74 5.14 -0.85
N LEU A 37 -23.56 4.93 -0.28
CA LEU A 37 -23.00 5.76 0.79
C LEU A 37 -22.25 6.95 0.17
N ARG A 38 -22.32 8.09 0.85
CA ARG A 38 -21.57 9.29 0.46
C ARG A 38 -20.35 9.43 1.34
N TYR A 39 -19.20 9.65 0.72
CA TYR A 39 -17.94 10.02 1.35
C TYR A 39 -17.50 11.37 0.80
N ASP A 40 -17.19 12.30 1.69
CA ASP A 40 -16.83 13.67 1.31
C ASP A 40 -15.42 13.74 0.75
N PHE A 41 -14.58 12.75 1.09
CA PHE A 41 -13.21 12.65 0.63
C PHE A 41 -12.86 11.21 0.28
N VAL A 42 -12.22 11.03 -0.88
CA VAL A 42 -11.69 9.75 -1.36
C VAL A 42 -10.33 10.02 -2.01
N ALA A 43 -9.31 9.30 -1.59
CA ALA A 43 -7.97 9.40 -2.17
C ALA A 43 -7.27 8.05 -2.24
N VAL A 44 -6.51 7.86 -3.32
CA VAL A 44 -5.59 6.76 -3.56
C VAL A 44 -4.25 7.38 -4.01
N PRO A 45 -3.43 7.89 -3.08
CA PRO A 45 -2.16 8.51 -3.42
C PRO A 45 -1.24 7.53 -4.16
N GLY A 46 -0.57 8.00 -5.20
CA GLY A 46 0.32 7.18 -6.02
C GLY A 46 -0.33 6.49 -7.22
N ALA A 47 -1.67 6.48 -7.32
CA ALA A 47 -2.35 5.96 -8.51
C ALA A 47 -2.14 6.84 -9.76
N GLU A 48 -1.78 8.11 -9.57
CA GLU A 48 -1.61 9.08 -10.66
C GLU A 48 -0.17 9.14 -11.21
N ASN A 49 0.83 8.57 -10.54
CA ASN A 49 2.24 8.85 -10.80
C ASN A 49 3.06 7.64 -11.28
N ASP A 50 2.48 6.51 -11.59
CA ASP A 50 3.27 5.30 -11.92
C ASP A 50 3.65 5.16 -13.41
N ALA A 51 3.58 6.24 -14.18
CA ALA A 51 4.18 6.28 -15.53
C ALA A 51 5.73 6.24 -15.50
N THR A 52 6.36 6.43 -14.34
CA THR A 52 7.82 6.52 -14.21
C THR A 52 8.50 5.22 -13.76
N HIS A 53 7.76 4.20 -13.38
CA HIS A 53 8.30 2.91 -12.91
C HIS A 53 8.07 1.76 -13.90
N GLY A 54 8.10 2.02 -15.22
CA GLY A 54 8.38 1.03 -16.26
C GLY A 54 7.51 -0.23 -16.32
N GLY A 55 6.41 -0.28 -15.65
CA GLY A 55 5.50 -1.41 -15.65
C GLY A 55 4.16 -1.06 -16.29
N ALA A 56 3.74 -1.82 -17.29
CA ALA A 56 2.51 -1.63 -18.04
C ALA A 56 1.22 -1.84 -17.20
N GLN A 57 1.33 -2.07 -15.91
CA GLN A 57 0.22 -2.13 -14.96
C GLN A 57 0.73 -1.64 -13.61
N GLY A 58 0.18 -0.56 -13.10
CA GLY A 58 0.55 0.03 -11.82
C GLY A 58 0.51 -0.97 -10.67
N THR A 59 1.27 -0.71 -9.62
CA THR A 59 1.22 -1.50 -8.37
C THR A 59 -0.04 -1.13 -7.58
N PRO A 60 -0.73 -2.12 -6.97
CA PRO A 60 -1.89 -1.81 -6.14
C PRO A 60 -1.47 -0.96 -4.93
N GLN A 61 -2.20 0.11 -4.71
CA GLN A 61 -1.94 1.13 -3.69
C GLN A 61 -2.82 0.93 -2.45
N VAL A 62 -2.60 1.78 -1.45
CA VAL A 62 -3.53 1.98 -0.34
C VAL A 62 -4.41 3.19 -0.64
N GLY A 63 -5.61 3.22 -0.04
CA GLY A 63 -6.52 4.34 -0.19
C GLY A 63 -7.35 4.59 1.06
N ILE A 64 -7.99 5.74 1.08
CA ILE A 64 -8.91 6.14 2.15
C ILE A 64 -10.17 6.75 1.57
N ALA A 65 -11.31 6.44 2.17
CA ALA A 65 -12.54 7.18 1.97
C ALA A 65 -13.09 7.59 3.33
N THR A 66 -13.52 8.85 3.49
CA THR A 66 -14.00 9.36 4.78
C THR A 66 -15.09 10.40 4.64
N ARG A 67 -16.01 10.41 5.63
CA ARG A 67 -17.03 11.45 5.86
C ARG A 67 -16.52 12.52 6.82
N LEU A 68 -15.38 12.29 7.45
CA LEU A 68 -14.77 13.22 8.38
C LEU A 68 -13.94 14.26 7.61
N LYS A 69 -13.83 15.47 8.14
CA LYS A 69 -12.99 16.50 7.56
C LYS A 69 -11.53 16.08 7.61
N VAL A 70 -10.86 16.03 6.45
CA VAL A 70 -9.42 15.81 6.35
C VAL A 70 -8.70 17.11 6.70
N GLU A 71 -7.81 17.05 7.70
CA GLU A 71 -6.97 18.18 8.13
C GLU A 71 -5.59 18.12 7.48
N ALA A 72 -5.04 16.91 7.38
CA ALA A 72 -3.77 16.66 6.71
C ALA A 72 -3.78 15.26 6.09
N MET A 73 -3.02 15.09 5.02
CA MET A 73 -2.77 13.79 4.41
C MET A 73 -1.37 13.76 3.82
N GLN A 74 -0.64 12.69 4.07
CA GLN A 74 0.70 12.49 3.56
C GLN A 74 0.93 11.04 3.17
N SER A 75 1.62 10.82 2.06
CA SER A 75 2.10 9.53 1.61
C SER A 75 3.62 9.51 1.64
N PHE A 76 4.22 8.39 2.05
CA PHE A 76 5.65 8.26 2.26
C PHE A 76 6.22 7.25 1.29
N ALA A 77 6.97 7.69 0.29
CA ALA A 77 7.60 6.80 -0.67
C ALA A 77 8.89 6.17 -0.12
N GLU A 78 9.65 6.92 0.68
CA GLU A 78 10.96 6.51 1.18
C GLU A 78 10.94 6.24 2.68
N PHE A 79 11.88 5.39 3.13
CA PHE A 79 12.08 5.18 4.55
C PHE A 79 12.70 6.41 5.19
N PRO A 80 12.35 6.72 6.45
CA PRO A 80 13.09 7.71 7.23
C PRO A 80 14.59 7.35 7.32
N PRO A 81 15.47 8.33 7.54
CA PRO A 81 16.89 8.08 7.75
C PRO A 81 17.12 7.02 8.84
N GLY A 82 18.06 6.10 8.61
CA GLY A 82 18.42 5.05 9.56
C GLY A 82 17.58 3.75 9.45
N PHE A 83 16.58 3.73 8.58
CA PHE A 83 15.75 2.52 8.37
C PHE A 83 16.09 1.75 7.09
N GLN A 84 17.12 2.17 6.37
CA GLN A 84 17.59 1.46 5.18
C GLN A 84 18.21 0.11 5.60
N VAL A 85 18.00 -0.92 4.81
CA VAL A 85 18.49 -2.26 5.09
C VAL A 85 19.04 -2.92 3.83
N ASP A 86 20.17 -3.60 3.94
CA ASP A 86 20.71 -4.40 2.84
C ASP A 86 19.91 -5.70 2.67
N VAL A 87 19.51 -5.97 1.43
CA VAL A 87 18.77 -7.19 1.07
C VAL A 87 19.65 -8.04 0.17
N PRO A 88 19.97 -9.29 0.57
CA PRO A 88 20.90 -10.15 -0.15
C PRO A 88 20.61 -10.26 -1.65
N GLY A 89 21.55 -9.79 -2.49
CA GLY A 89 21.43 -9.80 -3.94
C GLY A 89 20.55 -8.70 -4.56
N LEU A 90 19.88 -7.89 -3.74
CA LEU A 90 19.08 -6.74 -4.20
C LEU A 90 19.71 -5.38 -3.80
N GLY A 91 20.70 -5.41 -2.88
CA GLY A 91 21.33 -4.20 -2.37
C GLY A 91 20.47 -3.44 -1.37
N LEU A 92 20.76 -2.15 -1.20
CA LEU A 92 20.16 -1.31 -0.17
C LEU A 92 18.67 -1.02 -0.48
N HIS A 93 17.80 -1.48 0.40
CA HIS A 93 16.36 -1.23 0.35
C HIS A 93 16.04 0.03 1.16
N THR A 94 15.57 1.08 0.48
CA THR A 94 15.44 2.45 1.01
C THR A 94 14.02 2.97 1.00
N ARG A 95 13.08 2.24 0.38
CA ARG A 95 11.74 2.77 0.10
C ARG A 95 10.64 1.72 0.28
N PHE A 96 9.44 2.18 0.50
CA PHE A 96 8.26 1.33 0.52
C PHE A 96 7.94 0.83 -0.90
N GLU A 97 7.63 -0.45 -1.07
CA GLU A 97 7.10 -0.96 -2.34
C GLU A 97 5.73 -0.35 -2.66
N ARG A 98 4.98 -0.02 -1.60
CA ARG A 98 3.69 0.67 -1.65
C ARG A 98 3.71 1.74 -0.59
N PRO A 99 3.70 3.01 -0.97
CA PRO A 99 3.74 4.12 -0.03
C PRO A 99 2.61 4.03 0.99
N PRO A 100 2.89 4.01 2.30
CA PRO A 100 1.86 4.11 3.32
C PRO A 100 1.23 5.51 3.30
N LEU A 101 -0.02 5.58 3.76
CA LEU A 101 -0.82 6.79 3.83
C LEU A 101 -1.13 7.11 5.28
N VAL A 102 -0.83 8.33 5.70
CA VAL A 102 -1.25 8.89 6.99
C VAL A 102 -2.23 10.01 6.75
N ALA A 103 -3.39 9.94 7.37
CA ALA A 103 -4.41 10.98 7.31
C ALA A 103 -4.81 11.43 8.71
N THR A 104 -4.81 12.74 8.95
CA THR A 104 -5.36 13.34 10.17
C THR A 104 -6.77 13.85 9.89
N LEU A 105 -7.73 13.34 10.62
CA LEU A 105 -9.15 13.58 10.44
C LEU A 105 -9.74 14.30 11.67
N ARG A 106 -10.65 15.25 11.42
CA ARG A 106 -11.38 15.95 12.50
C ARG A 106 -12.66 15.18 12.84
N MET A 107 -12.79 14.73 14.06
CA MET A 107 -13.99 14.11 14.60
C MET A 107 -15.05 15.15 14.99
N LYS A 108 -16.31 14.72 15.10
CA LYS A 108 -17.47 15.60 15.39
C LYS A 108 -17.31 16.43 16.67
N HIS A 109 -16.58 15.90 17.67
CA HIS A 109 -16.36 16.59 18.95
C HIS A 109 -15.04 17.39 19.00
N GLY A 110 -14.44 17.69 17.83
CA GLY A 110 -13.24 18.49 17.73
C GLY A 110 -11.93 17.73 18.00
N GLN A 111 -11.99 16.46 18.32
CA GLN A 111 -10.81 15.61 18.48
C GLN A 111 -10.22 15.27 17.11
N SER A 112 -8.91 15.05 17.06
CA SER A 112 -8.22 14.56 15.87
C SER A 112 -8.05 13.04 15.94
N LEU A 113 -8.28 12.37 14.80
CA LEU A 113 -8.03 10.95 14.59
C LEU A 113 -6.94 10.81 13.53
N THR A 114 -5.83 10.18 13.88
CA THR A 114 -4.81 9.80 12.89
C THR A 114 -5.06 8.38 12.41
N VAL A 115 -5.15 8.22 11.09
CA VAL A 115 -5.34 6.93 10.42
C VAL A 115 -4.10 6.64 9.60
N LEU A 116 -3.42 5.53 9.91
CA LEU A 116 -2.31 5.00 9.11
C LEU A 116 -2.80 3.80 8.31
N THR A 117 -2.64 3.86 6.99
CA THR A 117 -2.91 2.74 6.09
C THR A 117 -1.62 2.29 5.42
N ALA A 118 -1.27 1.02 5.57
CA ALA A 118 -0.08 0.45 4.97
C ALA A 118 -0.35 -0.93 4.37
N HIS A 119 0.30 -1.22 3.23
CA HIS A 119 0.27 -2.53 2.59
C HIS A 119 1.68 -3.09 2.48
N LEU A 120 2.05 -3.93 3.42
CA LEU A 120 3.39 -4.50 3.51
C LEU A 120 3.65 -5.55 2.43
N LYS A 121 4.93 -5.77 2.11
CA LYS A 121 5.40 -6.85 1.23
C LYS A 121 4.75 -8.18 1.59
N SER A 122 4.26 -8.91 0.59
CA SER A 122 3.70 -10.25 0.77
C SER A 122 4.77 -11.25 1.24
N LYS A 123 4.35 -12.39 1.78
CA LYS A 123 5.26 -13.50 2.15
C LYS A 123 5.83 -14.26 0.95
N ARG A 124 5.39 -13.96 -0.27
CA ARG A 124 5.88 -14.64 -1.48
C ARG A 124 7.38 -14.46 -1.61
N PRO A 125 8.14 -15.51 -1.89
CA PRO A 125 9.59 -15.43 -2.08
C PRO A 125 9.97 -14.38 -3.13
N LYS A 126 10.99 -13.59 -2.85
CA LYS A 126 11.51 -12.57 -3.77
C LYS A 126 12.73 -13.15 -4.49
N PHE A 127 12.50 -13.66 -5.69
CA PHE A 127 13.55 -14.12 -6.60
C PHE A 127 14.20 -12.93 -7.29
N LEU A 128 15.49 -13.08 -7.64
CA LEU A 128 16.19 -12.13 -8.51
C LEU A 128 15.63 -12.20 -9.92
N GLN A 129 15.65 -11.06 -10.59
CA GLN A 129 15.15 -10.89 -11.95
C GLN A 129 16.16 -10.08 -12.76
N ASP A 130 16.20 -10.31 -14.06
CA ASP A 130 16.93 -9.46 -15.01
C ASP A 130 16.20 -8.11 -15.23
N ALA A 131 16.79 -7.26 -16.06
CA ALA A 131 16.20 -5.95 -16.40
C ALA A 131 14.84 -6.05 -17.13
N GLN A 132 14.52 -7.20 -17.69
CA GLN A 132 13.27 -7.51 -18.37
C GLN A 132 12.23 -8.14 -17.46
N GLY A 133 12.59 -8.39 -16.18
CA GLY A 133 11.70 -8.98 -15.18
C GLY A 133 11.66 -10.51 -15.20
N ASN A 134 12.49 -11.17 -16.00
CA ASN A 134 12.56 -12.63 -16.03
C ASN A 134 13.34 -13.16 -14.82
N PRO A 135 12.93 -14.28 -14.22
CA PRO A 135 13.66 -14.89 -13.13
C PRO A 135 15.06 -15.31 -13.57
N THR A 136 16.08 -14.96 -12.78
CA THR A 136 17.49 -15.37 -13.00
C THR A 136 17.93 -16.48 -12.05
N GLU A 137 17.06 -16.89 -11.12
CA GLU A 137 17.31 -17.92 -10.13
C GLU A 137 16.43 -19.15 -10.38
N ASP A 138 17.00 -20.35 -10.12
CA ASP A 138 16.24 -21.60 -10.15
C ASP A 138 15.28 -21.67 -8.96
N ARG A 139 13.97 -21.68 -9.25
CA ARG A 139 12.91 -21.69 -8.24
C ARG A 139 12.70 -23.04 -7.57
N ASP A 140 13.24 -24.11 -8.15
CA ASP A 140 13.15 -25.48 -7.63
C ASP A 140 14.32 -25.81 -6.71
N ASP A 141 15.40 -25.01 -6.73
CA ASP A 141 16.50 -25.12 -5.77
C ASP A 141 16.05 -24.67 -4.38
N ARG A 142 16.14 -25.57 -3.40
CA ARG A 142 15.74 -25.33 -2.01
C ARG A 142 16.53 -24.19 -1.36
N LYS A 143 17.81 -24.03 -1.71
CA LYS A 143 18.65 -22.95 -1.14
C LYS A 143 18.21 -21.59 -1.71
N VAL A 144 17.94 -21.55 -3.01
CA VAL A 144 17.40 -20.36 -3.68
C VAL A 144 16.03 -19.99 -3.11
N MET A 145 15.16 -20.97 -2.90
CA MET A 145 13.85 -20.76 -2.28
C MET A 145 13.96 -20.18 -0.87
N ALA A 146 14.88 -20.73 -0.05
CA ALA A 146 15.13 -20.21 1.29
C ALA A 146 15.64 -18.77 1.29
N LEU A 147 16.60 -18.46 0.39
CA LEU A 147 17.15 -17.11 0.23
C LEU A 147 16.09 -16.12 -0.27
N ALA A 148 15.29 -16.50 -1.25
CA ALA A 148 14.20 -15.67 -1.76
C ALA A 148 13.13 -15.40 -0.67
N SER A 149 12.87 -16.36 0.20
CA SER A 149 11.98 -16.20 1.35
C SER A 149 12.58 -15.25 2.39
N LEU A 150 13.87 -15.35 2.67
CA LEU A 150 14.60 -14.45 3.56
C LEU A 150 14.56 -12.99 3.05
N ARG A 151 14.79 -12.78 1.74
CA ARG A 151 14.65 -11.44 1.13
C ARG A 151 13.27 -10.83 1.39
N SER A 152 12.20 -11.60 1.18
CA SER A 152 10.83 -11.14 1.47
C SER A 152 10.61 -10.80 2.93
N LEU A 153 11.16 -11.57 3.84
CA LEU A 153 11.08 -11.32 5.28
C LEU A 153 11.80 -10.02 5.66
N ILE A 154 13.02 -9.83 5.16
CA ILE A 154 13.82 -8.61 5.40
C ILE A 154 13.07 -7.38 4.86
N MET A 155 12.62 -7.40 3.61
CA MET A 155 11.89 -6.29 3.00
C MET A 155 10.60 -5.95 3.75
N ARG A 156 9.86 -6.98 4.20
CA ARG A 156 8.64 -6.79 4.99
C ARG A 156 8.93 -6.19 6.35
N GLY A 157 9.97 -6.66 7.04
CA GLY A 157 10.42 -6.13 8.33
C GLY A 157 10.91 -4.69 8.21
N ALA A 158 11.71 -4.41 7.19
CA ALA A 158 12.20 -3.07 6.88
C ALA A 158 11.07 -2.08 6.63
N ALA A 159 10.02 -2.48 5.90
CA ALA A 159 8.85 -1.65 5.68
C ALA A 159 7.97 -1.49 6.93
N ALA A 160 7.95 -2.46 7.85
CA ALA A 160 7.12 -2.39 9.06
C ALA A 160 7.71 -1.50 10.17
N MET A 161 9.03 -1.47 10.30
CA MET A 161 9.71 -0.70 11.35
C MET A 161 9.46 0.81 11.27
N PRO A 162 9.64 1.47 10.11
CA PRO A 162 9.45 2.92 10.02
C PRO A 162 8.01 3.37 10.23
N LEU A 163 7.00 2.48 10.08
CA LEU A 163 5.59 2.85 10.32
C LEU A 163 5.33 3.31 11.76
N ARG A 164 6.21 2.97 12.71
CA ARG A 164 6.12 3.45 14.09
C ARG A 164 6.60 4.89 14.27
N CYS A 165 7.25 5.44 13.24
CA CYS A 165 7.82 6.78 13.25
C CYS A 165 7.01 7.76 12.37
N LEU A 166 5.99 7.27 11.67
CA LEU A 166 5.05 8.05 10.88
C LEU A 166 3.84 8.41 11.75
#